data_3c30e447d9afd8a9cbb4581bfd209c3c
#
_entry.id   3c30e447d9afd8a9cbb4581bfd209c3c
#
_cell.length_a   1.000
_cell.length_b   1.000
_cell.length_c   1.000
_cell.angle_alpha   90.00
_cell.angle_beta   90.00
_cell.angle_gamma   90.00
#
_symmetry.space_group_name_H-M   'P 1'
#
loop_
_entity.id
_entity.type
_entity.pdbx_description
1 polymer ?
#
loop_
_entity_poly.entity_id
_entity_poly.type
_entity_poly.pdbx_seq_one_letter_code
_entity_poly.pdbx_strand_id
1 'polypeptide(L)'
;MVQRRENISMKRKLAVLAMTAVLGLSAVACGSEPAKEEGSKTEETGKTEEGGKTEASDVANKDKPLVWFNRQPSNSSTGELDKNALNFNKDTYYVGFDANQGAELQGQMVKEYIEKNAETIDRNGDGVIGYVLAIGDIGHNDSIARTRGVRKALGTGVEKDGVINSEPVGTNVDGKQGAVQDGSLEAGGKTFVVRELGSQEMKNSAGATWDAATAGNAIGTWSSSFGDQIDVVVSNNDGMGMSMFNAWSKENKVPTFGYDANSDAEAAIAEGYGGTISQHADVQAYLTLRVLRNSLDGVDIDTGIGTADEAGNVLSDKEYVYKEDERSYYALNVAVTADNYKEFTDSTKTFEPVSKQLDESKAPKKKVWLN
;
A
#
# COMPACT_ATOMS: atom_id res chain seq x y z
N MET A 1 8.12 -33.86 37.50
CA MET A 1 7.07 -32.88 37.13
C MET A 1 7.62 -31.53 36.63
N VAL A 2 8.79 -31.11 37.02
CA VAL A 2 9.41 -29.81 36.61
C VAL A 2 9.88 -29.82 35.15
N GLN A 3 10.50 -30.90 34.66
CA GLN A 3 11.00 -30.97 33.28
C GLN A 3 9.92 -30.95 32.18
N ARG A 4 8.68 -31.33 32.48
CA ARG A 4 7.56 -31.32 31.51
C ARG A 4 6.99 -29.93 31.32
N ARG A 5 7.13 -29.03 32.32
CA ARG A 5 6.66 -27.64 32.22
C ARG A 5 7.61 -26.74 31.41
N GLU A 6 8.92 -27.01 31.48
CA GLU A 6 9.92 -26.23 30.72
C GLU A 6 9.84 -26.51 29.21
N ASN A 7 9.58 -27.75 28.80
CA ASN A 7 9.44 -28.11 27.38
C ASN A 7 8.18 -27.51 26.73
N ILE A 8 7.11 -27.28 27.49
CA ILE A 8 5.90 -26.63 26.96
C ILE A 8 6.13 -25.12 26.83
N SER A 9 6.86 -24.52 27.77
CA SER A 9 7.24 -23.10 27.71
C SER A 9 8.17 -22.79 26.52
N MET A 10 9.10 -23.70 26.23
CA MET A 10 10.08 -23.53 25.13
C MET A 10 9.37 -23.66 23.73
N LYS A 11 8.45 -24.60 23.60
CA LYS A 11 7.66 -24.75 22.36
C LYS A 11 6.73 -23.57 22.10
N ARG A 12 6.15 -22.98 23.16
CA ARG A 12 5.33 -21.75 23.02
C ARG A 12 6.17 -20.52 22.65
N LYS A 13 7.40 -20.40 23.17
CA LYS A 13 8.33 -19.33 22.79
C LYS A 13 8.84 -19.45 21.35
N LEU A 14 9.02 -20.69 20.83
CA LEU A 14 9.39 -20.90 19.43
C LEU A 14 8.21 -20.59 18.47
N ALA A 15 7.00 -20.89 18.85
CA ALA A 15 5.82 -20.58 18.02
C ALA A 15 5.57 -19.07 17.91
N VAL A 16 5.77 -18.33 18.99
CA VAL A 16 5.65 -16.86 18.99
C VAL A 16 6.80 -16.22 18.20
N LEU A 17 8.02 -16.79 18.23
CA LEU A 17 9.16 -16.28 17.44
C LEU A 17 8.98 -16.54 15.93
N ALA A 18 8.32 -17.62 15.55
CA ALA A 18 8.02 -17.91 14.14
C ALA A 18 6.94 -17.00 13.56
N MET A 19 5.94 -16.57 14.37
CA MET A 19 4.92 -15.62 13.91
C MET A 19 5.43 -14.17 13.80
N THR A 20 6.31 -13.73 14.70
CA THR A 20 6.93 -12.41 14.59
C THR A 20 7.91 -12.31 13.42
N ALA A 21 8.51 -13.41 12.97
CA ALA A 21 9.40 -13.41 11.80
C ALA A 21 8.61 -13.29 10.47
N VAL A 22 7.36 -13.71 10.42
CA VAL A 22 6.53 -13.62 9.19
C VAL A 22 5.95 -12.21 8.99
N LEU A 23 5.69 -11.47 10.06
CA LEU A 23 5.21 -10.08 9.98
C LEU A 23 6.33 -9.05 9.72
N GLY A 24 7.60 -9.42 9.98
CA GLY A 24 8.77 -8.56 9.70
C GLY A 24 9.39 -8.75 8.31
N LEU A 25 8.94 -9.73 7.53
CA LEU A 25 9.50 -10.07 6.21
C LEU A 25 8.75 -9.49 5.01
N SER A 26 7.65 -8.78 5.22
CA SER A 26 6.92 -8.12 4.12
C SER A 26 7.57 -6.83 3.62
N ALA A 27 8.67 -6.39 4.23
CA ALA A 27 9.42 -5.20 3.79
C ALA A 27 10.69 -5.52 2.97
N VAL A 28 11.08 -6.81 2.81
CA VAL A 28 12.35 -7.17 2.14
C VAL A 28 12.20 -8.46 1.33
N ALA A 29 11.36 -8.49 0.33
CA ALA A 29 11.33 -9.61 -0.62
C ALA A 29 11.06 -9.14 -2.05
N CYS A 30 11.97 -8.33 -2.58
CA CYS A 30 12.29 -8.26 -4.01
C CYS A 30 13.78 -7.95 -4.14
N GLY A 31 14.62 -8.89 -3.71
CA GLY A 31 16.05 -8.87 -3.99
C GLY A 31 16.39 -10.18 -4.70
N SER A 32 16.62 -10.11 -6.00
CA SER A 32 17.20 -11.19 -6.80
C SER A 32 18.66 -11.36 -6.44
N GLU A 33 19.07 -12.58 -6.04
CA GLU A 33 20.49 -12.96 -5.92
C GLU A 33 21.18 -12.91 -7.28
N PRO A 34 22.46 -12.50 -7.34
CA PRO A 34 23.22 -12.48 -8.61
C PRO A 34 23.61 -13.89 -9.03
N ALA A 35 23.14 -14.31 -10.19
CA ALA A 35 23.60 -15.52 -10.87
C ALA A 35 25.02 -15.32 -11.41
N LYS A 36 25.90 -16.31 -11.19
CA LYS A 36 27.23 -16.40 -11.79
C LYS A 36 27.11 -16.68 -13.29
N GLU A 37 27.89 -15.94 -14.08
CA GLU A 37 28.10 -16.18 -15.50
C GLU A 37 28.77 -17.53 -15.74
N GLU A 38 28.18 -18.32 -16.61
CA GLU A 38 28.92 -19.19 -17.55
C GLU A 38 28.26 -19.09 -18.91
N GLY A 39 29.06 -18.71 -19.90
CA GLY A 39 28.61 -18.40 -21.23
C GLY A 39 28.37 -19.61 -22.11
N SER A 40 27.39 -19.55 -22.99
CA SER A 40 27.41 -20.17 -24.31
C SER A 40 26.44 -19.51 -25.27
N LYS A 41 26.85 -19.52 -26.53
CA LYS A 41 26.38 -18.75 -27.67
C LYS A 41 25.01 -19.15 -28.21
N THR A 42 24.28 -18.13 -28.70
CA THR A 42 23.46 -17.97 -29.92
C THR A 42 22.45 -19.05 -30.33
N GLU A 43 21.19 -18.66 -30.45
CA GLU A 43 20.51 -18.46 -31.73
C GLU A 43 19.15 -17.77 -31.55
N GLU A 44 18.91 -16.82 -32.42
CA GLU A 44 17.74 -15.95 -32.54
C GLU A 44 16.61 -16.74 -33.23
N THR A 45 15.43 -16.85 -32.59
CA THR A 45 14.16 -16.90 -33.31
C THR A 45 13.06 -16.36 -32.46
N GLY A 46 12.47 -15.26 -32.93
CA GLY A 46 11.35 -14.61 -32.29
C GLY A 46 10.09 -15.46 -32.21
N LYS A 47 9.54 -15.55 -31.03
CA LYS A 47 8.12 -15.80 -30.79
C LYS A 47 7.73 -15.10 -29.49
N THR A 48 6.80 -14.18 -29.61
CA THR A 48 5.98 -13.64 -28.53
C THR A 48 5.34 -14.80 -27.78
N GLU A 49 5.80 -15.10 -26.57
CA GLU A 49 5.10 -16.02 -25.70
C GLU A 49 4.30 -15.22 -24.65
N GLU A 50 2.99 -15.38 -24.73
CA GLU A 50 2.03 -15.12 -23.67
C GLU A 50 2.47 -15.81 -22.38
N GLY A 51 2.19 -15.15 -21.24
CA GLY A 51 2.57 -15.51 -19.89
C GLY A 51 2.69 -17.00 -19.61
N GLY A 52 3.89 -17.43 -19.29
CA GLY A 52 4.21 -18.81 -18.98
C GLY A 52 3.49 -19.30 -17.73
N LYS A 53 2.47 -20.14 -17.92
CA LYS A 53 1.91 -20.97 -16.87
C LYS A 53 3.00 -21.95 -16.41
N THR A 54 3.34 -21.92 -15.14
CA THR A 54 4.11 -22.98 -14.49
C THR A 54 3.20 -24.18 -14.22
N GLU A 55 2.98 -25.02 -15.21
CA GLU A 55 2.04 -26.16 -15.15
C GLU A 55 2.31 -27.14 -13.99
N ALA A 56 3.54 -27.24 -13.51
CA ALA A 56 3.91 -28.19 -12.45
C ALA A 56 3.40 -27.78 -11.05
N SER A 57 3.33 -26.48 -10.73
CA SER A 57 2.81 -26.00 -9.44
C SER A 57 1.28 -26.07 -9.39
N ASP A 58 0.62 -25.90 -10.51
CA ASP A 58 -0.83 -25.92 -10.63
C ASP A 58 -1.42 -27.30 -10.30
N VAL A 59 -0.74 -28.38 -10.68
CA VAL A 59 -1.21 -29.75 -10.44
C VAL A 59 -1.08 -30.15 -8.97
N ALA A 60 0.01 -29.77 -8.30
CA ALA A 60 0.28 -30.19 -6.92
C ALA A 60 -0.62 -29.50 -5.89
N ASN A 61 -1.13 -28.30 -6.17
CA ASN A 61 -1.89 -27.48 -5.23
C ASN A 61 -3.34 -27.21 -5.66
N LYS A 62 -3.79 -27.81 -6.78
CA LYS A 62 -5.12 -27.54 -7.36
C LYS A 62 -6.31 -27.74 -6.42
N ASP A 63 -6.17 -28.57 -5.40
CA ASP A 63 -7.22 -28.87 -4.42
C ASP A 63 -6.98 -28.16 -3.07
N LYS A 64 -6.00 -27.25 -2.98
CA LYS A 64 -5.68 -26.53 -1.76
C LYS A 64 -6.31 -25.14 -1.81
N PRO A 65 -6.87 -24.65 -0.69
CA PRO A 65 -7.29 -23.26 -0.58
C PRO A 65 -6.15 -22.30 -0.87
N LEU A 66 -6.45 -21.22 -1.58
CA LEU A 66 -5.53 -20.16 -1.93
C LEU A 66 -6.15 -18.82 -1.57
N VAL A 67 -5.43 -18.02 -0.80
CA VAL A 67 -5.82 -16.62 -0.54
C VAL A 67 -4.73 -15.69 -1.05
N TRP A 68 -5.06 -14.90 -2.05
CA TRP A 68 -4.25 -13.75 -2.44
C TRP A 68 -4.38 -12.70 -1.35
N PHE A 69 -3.26 -12.16 -0.90
CA PHE A 69 -3.22 -11.25 0.24
C PHE A 69 -2.59 -9.92 -0.12
N ASN A 70 -3.17 -8.83 0.38
CA ASN A 70 -2.73 -7.45 0.25
C ASN A 70 -2.71 -6.99 -1.21
N ARG A 71 -1.72 -7.39 -2.00
CA ARG A 71 -1.61 -6.99 -3.40
C ARG A 71 -2.61 -7.76 -4.26
N GLN A 72 -3.51 -7.02 -4.88
CA GLN A 72 -4.51 -7.56 -5.80
C GLN A 72 -3.83 -8.24 -7.00
N PRO A 73 -4.21 -9.48 -7.34
CA PRO A 73 -3.85 -10.04 -8.63
C PRO A 73 -4.53 -9.21 -9.71
N SER A 74 -3.75 -8.47 -10.49
CA SER A 74 -4.27 -7.47 -11.42
C SER A 74 -3.92 -7.81 -12.85
N ASN A 75 -4.84 -7.49 -13.75
CA ASN A 75 -4.58 -7.49 -15.18
C ASN A 75 -3.52 -6.43 -15.49
N SER A 76 -2.44 -6.83 -16.15
CA SER A 76 -1.29 -5.95 -16.43
C SER A 76 -1.62 -4.75 -17.33
N SER A 77 -2.70 -4.83 -18.10
CA SER A 77 -3.10 -3.78 -19.03
C SER A 77 -4.06 -2.77 -18.38
N THR A 78 -5.01 -3.26 -17.55
CA THR A 78 -6.07 -2.41 -16.97
C THR A 78 -5.80 -2.03 -15.52
N GLY A 79 -4.99 -2.80 -14.79
CA GLY A 79 -4.79 -2.66 -13.34
C GLY A 79 -5.96 -3.18 -12.50
N GLU A 80 -7.03 -3.67 -13.14
CA GLU A 80 -8.20 -4.23 -12.46
C GLU A 80 -7.92 -5.65 -11.95
N LEU A 81 -8.79 -6.13 -11.05
CA LEU A 81 -8.74 -7.49 -10.54
C LEU A 81 -8.74 -8.51 -11.69
N ASP A 82 -7.74 -9.36 -11.73
CA ASP A 82 -7.71 -10.51 -12.64
C ASP A 82 -8.58 -11.64 -12.10
N LYS A 83 -9.82 -11.69 -12.54
CA LYS A 83 -10.78 -12.74 -12.16
C LYS A 83 -10.31 -14.14 -12.54
N ASN A 84 -9.40 -14.29 -13.51
CA ASN A 84 -8.84 -15.59 -13.84
C ASN A 84 -7.91 -16.13 -12.74
N ALA A 85 -7.18 -15.25 -12.07
CA ALA A 85 -6.35 -15.61 -10.92
C ALA A 85 -7.20 -16.21 -9.76
N LEU A 86 -8.46 -15.78 -9.63
CA LEU A 86 -9.40 -16.30 -8.64
C LEU A 86 -10.10 -17.60 -9.11
N ASN A 87 -9.95 -17.98 -10.37
CA ASN A 87 -10.49 -19.22 -10.92
C ASN A 87 -9.52 -20.40 -10.81
N PHE A 88 -8.43 -20.27 -10.03
CA PHE A 88 -7.48 -21.37 -9.83
C PHE A 88 -8.20 -22.60 -9.25
N ASN A 89 -9.03 -22.43 -8.23
CA ASN A 89 -9.97 -23.44 -7.74
C ASN A 89 -11.19 -22.78 -7.04
N LYS A 90 -12.12 -23.58 -6.58
CA LYS A 90 -13.34 -23.10 -5.88
C LYS A 90 -13.05 -22.37 -4.55
N ASP A 91 -11.93 -22.68 -3.92
CA ASP A 91 -11.49 -22.13 -2.63
C ASP A 91 -10.35 -21.11 -2.82
N THR A 92 -10.39 -20.33 -3.91
CA THR A 92 -9.45 -19.24 -4.20
C THR A 92 -10.14 -17.90 -3.94
N TYR A 93 -9.53 -17.07 -3.09
CA TYR A 93 -10.05 -15.79 -2.65
C TYR A 93 -8.99 -14.68 -2.76
N TYR A 94 -9.46 -13.44 -2.78
CA TYR A 94 -8.61 -12.29 -2.54
C TYR A 94 -9.02 -11.59 -1.24
N VAL A 95 -8.05 -11.21 -0.44
CA VAL A 95 -8.21 -10.37 0.75
C VAL A 95 -7.19 -9.24 0.69
N GLY A 96 -7.68 -8.04 0.54
CA GLY A 96 -6.81 -6.87 0.44
C GLY A 96 -7.61 -5.58 0.54
N PHE A 97 -7.28 -4.61 -0.28
CA PHE A 97 -7.94 -3.30 -0.35
C PHE A 97 -8.17 -2.89 -1.81
N ASP A 98 -9.04 -1.92 -2.03
CA ASP A 98 -9.23 -1.31 -3.36
C ASP A 98 -8.17 -0.22 -3.57
N ALA A 99 -7.17 -0.51 -4.42
CA ALA A 99 -6.06 0.40 -4.70
C ALA A 99 -6.52 1.70 -5.37
N ASN A 100 -7.54 1.64 -6.22
CA ASN A 100 -8.06 2.82 -6.90
C ASN A 100 -8.84 3.72 -5.94
N GLN A 101 -9.68 3.14 -5.09
CA GLN A 101 -10.42 3.89 -4.06
C GLN A 101 -9.45 4.55 -3.06
N GLY A 102 -8.41 3.84 -2.60
CA GLY A 102 -7.41 4.40 -1.71
C GLY A 102 -6.58 5.52 -2.38
N ALA A 103 -6.28 5.38 -3.66
CA ALA A 103 -5.58 6.38 -4.45
C ALA A 103 -6.42 7.66 -4.63
N GLU A 104 -7.71 7.53 -4.91
CA GLU A 104 -8.63 8.67 -4.97
C GLU A 104 -8.73 9.37 -3.60
N LEU A 105 -8.78 8.61 -2.52
CA LEU A 105 -8.78 9.14 -1.15
C LEU A 105 -7.49 9.92 -0.84
N GLN A 106 -6.32 9.42 -1.25
CA GLN A 106 -5.05 10.14 -1.07
C GLN A 106 -5.07 11.47 -1.81
N GLY A 107 -5.47 11.47 -3.07
CA GLY A 107 -5.59 12.69 -3.86
C GLY A 107 -6.58 13.68 -3.25
N GLN A 108 -7.72 13.21 -2.81
CA GLN A 108 -8.75 14.03 -2.16
C GLN A 108 -8.26 14.61 -0.82
N MET A 109 -7.57 13.83 0.01
CA MET A 109 -6.96 14.28 1.26
C MET A 109 -5.98 15.44 1.04
N VAL A 110 -5.11 15.34 0.02
CA VAL A 110 -4.17 16.42 -0.34
C VAL A 110 -4.92 17.67 -0.78
N LYS A 111 -5.92 17.52 -1.65
CA LYS A 111 -6.75 18.61 -2.12
C LYS A 111 -7.49 19.32 -1.00
N GLU A 112 -8.16 18.60 -0.11
CA GLU A 112 -8.87 19.15 1.04
C GLU A 112 -7.94 19.87 2.00
N TYR A 113 -6.72 19.37 2.19
CA TYR A 113 -5.70 20.07 2.99
C TYR A 113 -5.35 21.42 2.38
N ILE A 114 -5.12 21.49 1.06
CA ILE A 114 -4.85 22.74 0.35
C ILE A 114 -6.01 23.71 0.51
N GLU A 115 -7.25 23.25 0.30
CA GLU A 115 -8.47 24.05 0.43
C GLU A 115 -8.65 24.61 1.86
N LYS A 116 -8.42 23.78 2.87
CA LYS A 116 -8.53 24.16 4.28
C LYS A 116 -7.44 25.17 4.71
N ASN A 117 -6.28 25.16 4.07
CA ASN A 117 -5.13 26.00 4.41
C ASN A 117 -4.85 27.08 3.34
N ALA A 118 -5.84 27.48 2.57
CA ALA A 118 -5.70 28.36 1.40
C ALA A 118 -5.00 29.70 1.68
N GLU A 119 -5.02 30.19 2.93
CA GLU A 119 -4.39 31.45 3.32
C GLU A 119 -2.86 31.32 3.47
N THR A 120 -2.36 30.12 3.75
CA THR A 120 -0.96 29.88 4.16
C THR A 120 -0.23 28.86 3.32
N ILE A 121 -0.95 28.09 2.48
CA ILE A 121 -0.38 27.00 1.73
C ILE A 121 0.58 27.47 0.62
N ASP A 122 0.27 28.57 -0.04
CA ASP A 122 1.13 29.23 -1.01
C ASP A 122 2.24 30.01 -0.27
N ARG A 123 3.37 29.32 -0.07
CA ARG A 123 4.42 29.77 0.86
C ARG A 123 5.23 30.95 0.36
N ASN A 124 5.35 31.11 -0.96
CA ASN A 124 6.08 32.21 -1.60
C ASN A 124 5.15 33.31 -2.12
N GLY A 125 3.81 33.07 -2.12
CA GLY A 125 2.80 34.06 -2.51
C GLY A 125 2.71 34.30 -4.02
N ASP A 126 3.14 33.34 -4.86
CA ASP A 126 3.16 33.51 -6.31
C ASP A 126 1.87 33.04 -7.02
N GLY A 127 0.90 32.52 -6.26
CA GLY A 127 -0.37 32.02 -6.79
C GLY A 127 -0.28 30.59 -7.37
N VAL A 128 0.86 29.92 -7.17
CA VAL A 128 1.09 28.53 -7.59
C VAL A 128 1.28 27.65 -6.38
N ILE A 129 0.50 26.59 -6.25
CA ILE A 129 0.71 25.53 -5.26
C ILE A 129 1.62 24.48 -5.89
N GLY A 130 2.90 24.55 -5.56
CA GLY A 130 3.90 23.60 -6.07
C GLY A 130 3.99 22.34 -5.24
N TYR A 131 3.96 21.16 -5.86
CA TYR A 131 4.19 19.92 -5.15
C TYR A 131 5.25 19.04 -5.81
N VAL A 132 5.86 18.17 -5.01
CA VAL A 132 6.75 17.11 -5.48
C VAL A 132 6.17 15.75 -5.12
N LEU A 133 6.44 14.73 -5.96
CA LEU A 133 5.83 13.40 -5.83
C LEU A 133 6.89 12.30 -5.84
N ALA A 134 6.98 11.56 -4.74
CA ALA A 134 7.78 10.34 -4.63
C ALA A 134 6.99 9.14 -5.13
N ILE A 135 7.40 8.57 -6.25
CA ILE A 135 6.79 7.39 -6.87
C ILE A 135 7.52 6.14 -6.40
N GLY A 136 6.80 5.14 -5.92
CA GLY A 136 7.39 3.93 -5.35
C GLY A 136 8.07 3.05 -6.40
N ASP A 137 7.28 2.53 -7.34
CA ASP A 137 7.71 1.66 -8.42
C ASP A 137 6.79 1.86 -9.63
N ILE A 138 7.37 2.24 -10.76
CA ILE A 138 6.60 2.54 -11.98
C ILE A 138 5.88 1.33 -12.58
N GLY A 139 6.29 0.11 -12.23
CA GLY A 139 5.65 -1.14 -12.63
C GLY A 139 4.66 -1.72 -11.61
N HIS A 140 4.52 -1.09 -10.44
CA HIS A 140 3.64 -1.59 -9.38
C HIS A 140 2.24 -0.96 -9.50
N ASN A 141 1.18 -1.80 -9.54
CA ASN A 141 -0.20 -1.33 -9.71
C ASN A 141 -0.63 -0.28 -8.67
N ASP A 142 -0.26 -0.44 -7.38
CA ASP A 142 -0.62 0.51 -6.34
C ASP A 142 0.10 1.86 -6.53
N SER A 143 1.38 1.83 -6.91
CA SER A 143 2.15 3.03 -7.20
C SER A 143 1.55 3.81 -8.39
N ILE A 144 1.17 3.08 -9.44
CA ILE A 144 0.48 3.62 -10.61
C ILE A 144 -0.85 4.27 -10.19
N ALA A 145 -1.67 3.55 -9.41
CA ALA A 145 -2.96 4.05 -8.93
C ALA A 145 -2.80 5.30 -8.08
N ARG A 146 -1.89 5.28 -7.07
CA ARG A 146 -1.65 6.40 -6.15
C ARG A 146 -1.15 7.65 -6.89
N THR A 147 -0.23 7.50 -7.84
CA THR A 147 0.24 8.60 -8.69
C THR A 147 -0.90 9.21 -9.51
N ARG A 148 -1.73 8.37 -10.14
CA ARG A 148 -2.90 8.80 -10.92
C ARG A 148 -3.95 9.47 -10.05
N GLY A 149 -4.23 8.95 -8.87
CA GLY A 149 -5.21 9.52 -7.93
C GLY A 149 -4.84 10.93 -7.49
N VAL A 150 -3.59 11.17 -7.15
CA VAL A 150 -3.07 12.51 -6.80
C VAL A 150 -3.19 13.46 -7.99
N ARG A 151 -2.70 13.06 -9.16
CA ARG A 151 -2.76 13.89 -10.38
C ARG A 151 -4.18 14.21 -10.81
N LYS A 152 -5.12 13.24 -10.66
CA LYS A 152 -6.55 13.43 -10.93
C LYS A 152 -7.15 14.48 -10.00
N ALA A 153 -6.94 14.34 -8.69
CA ALA A 153 -7.53 15.23 -7.69
C ALA A 153 -7.01 16.66 -7.80
N LEU A 154 -5.73 16.82 -8.14
CA LEU A 154 -5.06 18.12 -8.29
C LEU A 154 -5.18 18.71 -9.70
N GLY A 155 -5.78 18.00 -10.64
CA GLY A 155 -5.94 18.43 -12.02
C GLY A 155 -4.64 18.49 -12.83
N THR A 156 -3.56 17.89 -12.33
CA THR A 156 -2.24 17.94 -12.97
C THR A 156 -1.97 16.78 -13.92
N GLY A 157 -2.86 15.78 -13.94
CA GLY A 157 -2.74 14.64 -14.84
C GLY A 157 -3.10 14.98 -16.27
N VAL A 158 -2.30 14.52 -17.23
CA VAL A 158 -2.68 14.50 -18.65
C VAL A 158 -3.35 13.17 -18.93
N GLU A 159 -4.59 13.25 -19.41
CA GLU A 159 -5.37 12.07 -19.79
C GLU A 159 -5.12 11.71 -21.25
N LYS A 160 -4.86 10.46 -21.50
CA LYS A 160 -4.79 9.89 -22.84
C LYS A 160 -5.58 8.58 -22.87
N ASP A 161 -6.51 8.47 -23.80
CA ASP A 161 -7.37 7.29 -23.98
C ASP A 161 -8.11 6.87 -22.67
N GLY A 162 -8.57 7.86 -21.88
CA GLY A 162 -9.24 7.64 -20.60
C GLY A 162 -8.32 7.33 -19.42
N VAL A 163 -7.00 7.41 -19.60
CA VAL A 163 -6.02 7.04 -18.58
C VAL A 163 -5.08 8.20 -18.28
N ILE A 164 -4.96 8.56 -17.01
CA ILE A 164 -4.00 9.56 -16.52
C ILE A 164 -2.61 8.93 -16.46
N ASN A 165 -1.59 9.66 -16.92
CA ASN A 165 -0.22 9.19 -16.87
C ASN A 165 0.30 9.06 -15.43
N SER A 166 1.06 7.98 -15.18
CA SER A 166 1.72 7.67 -13.89
C SER A 166 3.25 7.72 -13.96
N GLU A 167 3.81 8.00 -15.13
CA GLU A 167 5.27 8.08 -15.30
C GLU A 167 5.86 9.29 -14.55
N PRO A 168 7.09 9.18 -14.00
CA PRO A 168 7.79 10.32 -13.41
C PRO A 168 8.13 11.39 -14.46
N VAL A 169 8.07 12.65 -14.06
CA VAL A 169 8.38 13.77 -14.96
C VAL A 169 9.77 14.38 -14.73
N GLY A 170 10.51 13.88 -13.74
CA GLY A 170 11.79 14.51 -13.36
C GLY A 170 11.55 15.91 -12.78
N THR A 171 12.19 16.92 -13.37
CA THR A 171 12.06 18.34 -12.99
C THR A 171 11.11 19.06 -13.93
N ASN A 172 10.13 19.77 -13.40
CA ASN A 172 9.08 20.46 -14.17
C ASN A 172 8.84 21.88 -13.66
N VAL A 173 9.85 22.75 -13.74
CA VAL A 173 9.81 24.11 -13.18
C VAL A 173 8.76 25.00 -13.85
N ASP A 174 8.55 24.83 -15.15
CA ASP A 174 7.69 25.69 -15.97
C ASP A 174 6.30 25.08 -16.28
N GLY A 175 5.97 23.91 -15.69
CA GLY A 175 4.70 23.24 -15.91
C GLY A 175 4.48 22.66 -17.33
N LYS A 176 5.53 22.51 -18.13
CA LYS A 176 5.45 22.15 -19.56
C LYS A 176 5.90 20.73 -19.89
N GLN A 177 6.11 19.90 -18.90
CA GLN A 177 6.43 18.49 -19.14
C GLN A 177 5.20 17.76 -19.67
N GLY A 178 5.33 17.12 -20.83
CA GLY A 178 4.21 16.51 -21.56
C GLY A 178 3.43 15.38 -20.82
N ALA A 179 3.98 14.89 -19.71
CA ALA A 179 3.34 13.89 -18.86
C ALA A 179 2.36 14.49 -17.84
N VAL A 180 2.48 15.77 -17.53
CA VAL A 180 1.63 16.53 -16.60
C VAL A 180 1.32 17.91 -17.17
N GLN A 181 0.35 18.58 -16.57
CA GLN A 181 -0.09 19.93 -16.88
C GLN A 181 -0.29 20.72 -15.60
N ASP A 182 -0.43 22.03 -15.70
CA ASP A 182 -0.91 22.83 -14.57
C ASP A 182 -2.39 22.55 -14.30
N GLY A 183 -2.72 22.25 -13.04
CA GLY A 183 -4.07 22.16 -12.54
C GLY A 183 -4.58 23.54 -12.08
N SER A 184 -5.87 23.59 -11.71
CA SER A 184 -6.50 24.77 -11.14
C SER A 184 -7.34 24.38 -9.93
N LEU A 185 -7.22 25.13 -8.84
CA LEU A 185 -7.95 24.88 -7.60
C LEU A 185 -8.50 26.17 -7.02
N GLU A 186 -9.79 26.17 -6.73
CA GLU A 186 -10.46 27.25 -6.02
C GLU A 186 -10.39 26.99 -4.50
N ALA A 187 -9.78 27.90 -3.75
CA ALA A 187 -9.68 27.80 -2.31
C ALA A 187 -9.59 29.18 -1.64
N GLY A 188 -10.29 29.38 -0.52
CA GLY A 188 -10.28 30.66 0.22
C GLY A 188 -10.71 31.86 -0.62
N GLY A 189 -11.55 31.66 -1.66
CA GLY A 189 -11.98 32.71 -2.57
C GLY A 189 -10.93 33.14 -3.60
N LYS A 190 -9.85 32.36 -3.77
CA LYS A 190 -8.78 32.56 -4.76
C LYS A 190 -8.72 31.36 -5.69
N THR A 191 -8.25 31.60 -6.91
CA THR A 191 -7.88 30.55 -7.86
C THR A 191 -6.36 30.36 -7.80
N PHE A 192 -5.91 29.15 -7.47
CA PHE A 192 -4.51 28.77 -7.52
C PHE A 192 -4.21 27.92 -8.77
N VAL A 193 -3.05 28.11 -9.32
CA VAL A 193 -2.44 27.12 -10.21
C VAL A 193 -1.85 26.01 -9.35
N VAL A 194 -2.07 24.74 -9.68
CA VAL A 194 -1.42 23.61 -9.01
C VAL A 194 -0.41 23.00 -9.96
N ARG A 195 0.83 22.83 -9.51
CA ARG A 195 1.93 22.37 -10.37
C ARG A 195 2.71 21.21 -9.73
N GLU A 196 2.86 20.12 -10.47
CA GLU A 196 3.85 19.09 -10.14
C GLU A 196 5.25 19.58 -10.52
N LEU A 197 6.01 20.06 -9.56
CA LEU A 197 7.36 20.61 -9.76
C LEU A 197 8.37 19.51 -10.11
N GLY A 198 8.15 18.32 -9.61
CA GLY A 198 8.99 17.17 -9.90
C GLY A 198 8.43 15.87 -9.36
N SER A 199 8.75 14.79 -10.04
CA SER A 199 8.48 13.44 -9.58
C SER A 199 9.56 12.47 -10.03
N GLN A 200 9.80 11.45 -9.22
CA GLN A 200 10.84 10.47 -9.46
C GLN A 200 10.43 9.11 -8.88
N GLU A 201 10.83 8.03 -9.58
CA GLU A 201 10.81 6.69 -9.01
C GLU A 201 11.85 6.58 -7.90
N MET A 202 11.44 6.14 -6.72
CA MET A 202 12.36 5.97 -5.57
C MET A 202 13.04 4.59 -5.66
N LYS A 203 13.99 4.52 -6.60
CA LYS A 203 14.78 3.33 -6.91
C LYS A 203 16.24 3.59 -6.61
N ASN A 204 16.85 2.74 -5.80
CA ASN A 204 18.27 2.86 -5.47
C ASN A 204 19.18 2.25 -6.55
N SER A 205 20.48 2.44 -6.39
CA SER A 205 21.50 1.96 -7.35
C SER A 205 21.58 0.44 -7.47
N ALA A 206 21.05 -0.30 -6.49
CA ALA A 206 20.94 -1.76 -6.53
C ALA A 206 19.66 -2.25 -7.23
N GLY A 207 18.79 -1.33 -7.67
CA GLY A 207 17.55 -1.64 -8.36
C GLY A 207 16.34 -1.85 -7.44
N ALA A 208 16.50 -1.77 -6.11
CA ALA A 208 15.35 -1.85 -5.19
C ALA A 208 14.52 -0.56 -5.25
N THR A 209 13.21 -0.73 -5.37
CA THR A 209 12.20 0.33 -5.43
C THR A 209 11.61 0.62 -4.05
N TRP A 210 10.77 1.65 -3.91
CA TRP A 210 10.20 2.12 -2.62
C TRP A 210 11.29 2.51 -1.61
N ASP A 211 12.44 2.97 -2.09
CA ASP A 211 13.62 3.21 -1.26
C ASP A 211 13.54 4.54 -0.52
N ALA A 212 13.42 4.45 0.81
CA ALA A 212 13.28 5.61 1.69
C ALA A 212 14.54 6.52 1.68
N ALA A 213 15.73 5.95 1.53
CA ALA A 213 16.96 6.74 1.47
C ALA A 213 17.04 7.55 0.17
N THR A 214 16.62 6.96 -0.96
CA THR A 214 16.48 7.67 -2.23
C THR A 214 15.49 8.83 -2.12
N ALA A 215 14.35 8.62 -1.44
CA ALA A 215 13.35 9.67 -1.21
C ALA A 215 13.90 10.82 -0.34
N GLY A 216 14.63 10.50 0.73
CA GLY A 216 15.31 11.49 1.56
C GLY A 216 16.36 12.32 0.79
N ASN A 217 17.09 11.71 -0.13
CA ASN A 217 18.03 12.40 -1.01
C ASN A 217 17.30 13.25 -2.06
N ALA A 218 16.19 12.75 -2.61
CA ALA A 218 15.40 13.46 -3.60
C ALA A 218 14.82 14.77 -3.05
N ILE A 219 14.29 14.78 -1.82
CA ILE A 219 13.76 16.00 -1.21
C ILE A 219 14.87 17.03 -0.96
N GLY A 220 16.09 16.61 -0.63
CA GLY A 220 17.25 17.49 -0.51
C GLY A 220 17.59 18.17 -1.84
N THR A 221 17.54 17.42 -2.93
CA THR A 221 17.76 17.94 -4.30
C THR A 221 16.63 18.89 -4.72
N TRP A 222 15.37 18.50 -4.53
CA TRP A 222 14.21 19.30 -4.87
C TRP A 222 14.14 20.60 -4.06
N SER A 223 14.41 20.56 -2.74
CA SER A 223 14.43 21.74 -1.90
C SER A 223 15.53 22.73 -2.30
N SER A 224 16.65 22.25 -2.84
CA SER A 224 17.73 23.08 -3.39
C SER A 224 17.34 23.69 -4.73
N SER A 225 16.58 22.97 -5.58
CA SER A 225 16.20 23.41 -6.92
C SER A 225 15.00 24.35 -6.92
N PHE A 226 13.98 24.06 -6.11
CA PHE A 226 12.70 24.76 -6.11
C PHE A 226 12.51 25.72 -4.93
N GLY A 227 13.22 25.48 -3.84
CA GLY A 227 13.17 26.38 -2.70
C GLY A 227 11.79 26.46 -2.05
N ASP A 228 11.27 27.70 -1.98
CA ASP A 228 9.96 27.99 -1.35
C ASP A 228 8.78 27.81 -2.31
N GLN A 229 9.04 27.35 -3.54
CA GLN A 229 7.98 26.91 -4.47
C GLN A 229 7.39 25.56 -4.09
N ILE A 230 8.04 24.77 -3.21
CA ILE A 230 7.48 23.51 -2.73
C ILE A 230 6.53 23.83 -1.58
N ASP A 231 5.25 23.67 -1.80
CA ASP A 231 4.18 23.88 -0.82
C ASP A 231 3.65 22.57 -0.24
N VAL A 232 3.77 21.48 -1.00
CA VAL A 232 3.27 20.15 -0.64
C VAL A 232 4.26 19.07 -1.08
N VAL A 233 4.41 18.05 -0.25
CA VAL A 233 5.15 16.83 -0.59
C VAL A 233 4.17 15.66 -0.59
N VAL A 234 4.16 14.86 -1.66
CA VAL A 234 3.32 13.66 -1.75
C VAL A 234 4.20 12.45 -1.96
N SER A 235 3.89 11.37 -1.30
CA SER A 235 4.59 10.09 -1.40
C SER A 235 3.62 8.94 -1.62
N ASN A 236 4.01 7.97 -2.44
CA ASN A 236 3.22 6.78 -2.64
C ASN A 236 3.15 5.88 -1.38
N ASN A 237 4.06 6.04 -0.40
CA ASN A 237 3.94 5.40 0.91
C ASN A 237 4.56 6.21 2.04
N ASP A 238 4.28 5.82 3.29
CA ASP A 238 4.80 6.51 4.47
C ASP A 238 6.30 6.33 4.66
N GLY A 239 6.86 5.17 4.32
CA GLY A 239 8.30 4.94 4.48
C GLY A 239 9.14 5.97 3.72
N MET A 240 8.78 6.26 2.48
CA MET A 240 9.40 7.32 1.68
C MET A 240 8.97 8.72 2.17
N GLY A 241 7.67 8.91 2.48
CA GLY A 241 7.12 10.17 2.96
C GLY A 241 7.79 10.64 4.25
N MET A 242 7.93 9.75 5.24
CA MET A 242 8.62 10.04 6.50
C MET A 242 10.11 10.35 6.31
N SER A 243 10.77 9.65 5.38
CA SER A 243 12.15 9.96 5.04
C SER A 243 12.29 11.38 4.48
N MET A 244 11.39 11.81 3.60
CA MET A 244 11.36 13.17 3.07
C MET A 244 11.00 14.21 4.14
N PHE A 245 10.00 13.94 4.98
CA PHE A 245 9.58 14.82 6.07
C PHE A 245 10.71 15.06 7.07
N ASN A 246 11.44 14.01 7.42
CA ASN A 246 12.58 14.10 8.35
C ASN A 246 13.81 14.78 7.71
N ALA A 247 14.06 14.54 6.41
CA ALA A 247 15.17 15.15 5.68
C ALA A 247 14.95 16.61 5.30
N TRP A 248 13.72 17.15 5.43
CA TRP A 248 13.43 18.56 5.18
C TRP A 248 14.20 19.45 6.13
N SER A 249 15.19 20.19 5.62
CA SER A 249 16.17 20.94 6.40
C SER A 249 15.79 22.38 6.72
N LYS A 250 14.69 22.90 6.15
CA LYS A 250 14.23 24.27 6.40
C LYS A 250 13.39 24.36 7.67
N GLU A 251 13.38 25.56 8.29
CA GLU A 251 12.69 25.79 9.57
C GLU A 251 11.19 25.47 9.51
N ASN A 252 10.52 25.83 8.42
CA ASN A 252 9.09 25.55 8.26
C ASN A 252 8.90 24.23 7.52
N LYS A 253 8.41 23.22 8.21
CA LYS A 253 8.05 21.94 7.61
C LYS A 253 7.04 22.15 6.48
N VAL A 254 7.17 21.35 5.42
CA VAL A 254 6.18 21.28 4.34
C VAL A 254 5.25 20.12 4.64
N PRO A 255 3.92 20.30 4.53
CA PRO A 255 2.97 19.21 4.71
C PRO A 255 3.32 18.08 3.75
N THR A 256 3.53 16.90 4.32
CA THR A 256 3.91 15.69 3.59
C THR A 256 2.80 14.66 3.74
N PHE A 257 2.39 14.05 2.64
CA PHE A 257 1.31 13.07 2.59
C PHE A 257 1.85 11.73 2.14
N GLY A 258 1.48 10.68 2.87
CA GLY A 258 1.88 9.32 2.57
C GLY A 258 0.73 8.36 2.34
N TYR A 259 1.01 7.08 2.58
CA TYR A 259 0.07 5.97 2.46
C TYR A 259 0.59 4.82 3.32
N ASP A 260 -0.25 3.97 3.86
CA ASP A 260 -0.07 2.77 4.67
C ASP A 260 -0.44 2.97 6.15
N ALA A 261 -0.52 4.21 6.65
CA ALA A 261 -0.77 4.55 8.05
C ALA A 261 0.24 3.86 8.99
N ASN A 262 1.52 4.02 8.69
CA ASN A 262 2.58 3.55 9.57
C ASN A 262 2.56 4.34 10.89
N SER A 263 2.84 3.69 12.00
CA SER A 263 2.73 4.28 13.34
C SER A 263 3.62 5.52 13.56
N ASP A 264 4.75 5.61 12.87
CA ASP A 264 5.62 6.78 12.87
C ASP A 264 5.03 7.95 12.08
N ALA A 265 4.37 7.67 10.95
CA ALA A 265 3.65 8.67 10.16
C ALA A 265 2.43 9.20 10.91
N GLU A 266 1.64 8.32 11.53
CA GLU A 266 0.51 8.70 12.38
C GLU A 266 0.96 9.60 13.54
N ALA A 267 2.05 9.26 14.22
CA ALA A 267 2.61 10.08 15.29
C ALA A 267 3.08 11.45 14.77
N ALA A 268 3.67 11.50 13.58
CA ALA A 268 4.20 12.73 12.96
C ALA A 268 3.10 13.69 12.49
N ILE A 269 1.84 13.26 12.39
CA ILE A 269 0.70 14.16 12.10
C ILE A 269 0.63 15.28 13.13
N ALA A 270 0.89 14.99 14.41
CA ALA A 270 0.96 16.01 15.47
C ALA A 270 2.11 17.01 15.27
N GLU A 271 3.12 16.66 14.46
CA GLU A 271 4.32 17.46 14.18
C GLU A 271 4.26 18.16 12.80
N GLY A 272 3.13 18.03 12.07
CA GLY A 272 2.90 18.68 10.78
C GLY A 272 3.02 17.76 9.57
N TYR A 273 3.08 16.44 9.74
CA TYR A 273 2.82 15.50 8.65
C TYR A 273 1.36 15.66 8.21
N GLY A 274 1.11 15.84 6.91
CA GLY A 274 -0.19 16.26 6.42
C GLY A 274 -1.28 15.19 6.57
N GLY A 275 -0.89 13.92 6.42
CA GLY A 275 -1.78 12.78 6.55
C GLY A 275 -1.29 11.55 5.79
N THR A 276 -1.99 10.45 6.00
CA THR A 276 -1.74 9.16 5.37
C THR A 276 -3.05 8.44 5.07
N ILE A 277 -3.00 7.35 4.31
CA ILE A 277 -4.15 6.48 4.07
C ILE A 277 -3.93 5.16 4.80
N SER A 278 -4.84 4.82 5.71
CA SER A 278 -4.92 3.49 6.28
C SER A 278 -5.61 2.56 5.30
N GLN A 279 -4.96 1.47 4.96
CA GLN A 279 -5.55 0.35 4.23
C GLN A 279 -6.00 -0.78 5.18
N HIS A 280 -6.03 -0.52 6.47
CA HIS A 280 -6.40 -1.47 7.53
C HIS A 280 -5.67 -2.81 7.40
N ALA A 281 -4.34 -2.77 7.48
CA ALA A 281 -3.50 -3.96 7.37
C ALA A 281 -3.82 -5.03 8.43
N ASP A 282 -4.26 -4.64 9.61
CA ASP A 282 -4.74 -5.48 10.70
C ASP A 282 -6.04 -6.22 10.31
N VAL A 283 -7.01 -5.51 9.72
CA VAL A 283 -8.26 -6.07 9.18
C VAL A 283 -7.95 -7.05 8.05
N GLN A 284 -7.07 -6.69 7.12
CA GLN A 284 -6.64 -7.58 6.05
C GLN A 284 -6.00 -8.86 6.59
N ALA A 285 -5.11 -8.76 7.57
CA ALA A 285 -4.46 -9.91 8.20
C ALA A 285 -5.50 -10.82 8.88
N TYR A 286 -6.42 -10.24 9.65
CA TYR A 286 -7.51 -10.97 10.29
C TYR A 286 -8.38 -11.71 9.27
N LEU A 287 -8.87 -11.02 8.26
CA LEU A 287 -9.71 -11.59 7.22
C LEU A 287 -8.99 -12.70 6.45
N THR A 288 -7.72 -12.49 6.09
CA THR A 288 -6.92 -13.50 5.38
C THR A 288 -6.83 -14.81 6.16
N LEU A 289 -6.51 -14.72 7.45
CA LEU A 289 -6.40 -15.89 8.31
C LEU A 289 -7.77 -16.57 8.52
N ARG A 290 -8.82 -15.78 8.67
CA ARG A 290 -10.17 -16.31 8.85
C ARG A 290 -10.69 -17.00 7.59
N VAL A 291 -10.56 -16.36 6.43
CA VAL A 291 -10.96 -16.92 5.12
C VAL A 291 -10.20 -18.21 4.83
N LEU A 292 -8.88 -18.19 5.01
CA LEU A 292 -8.06 -19.38 4.81
C LEU A 292 -8.48 -20.53 5.76
N ARG A 293 -8.74 -20.22 7.02
CA ARG A 293 -9.15 -21.20 8.01
C ARG A 293 -10.52 -21.79 7.69
N ASN A 294 -11.50 -20.95 7.35
CA ASN A 294 -12.84 -21.40 6.99
C ASN A 294 -12.80 -22.31 5.76
N SER A 295 -12.00 -22.00 4.75
CA SER A 295 -11.79 -22.84 3.57
C SER A 295 -11.17 -24.20 3.93
N LEU A 296 -10.17 -24.22 4.84
CA LEU A 296 -9.54 -25.46 5.30
C LEU A 296 -10.47 -26.33 6.13
N ASP A 297 -11.34 -25.73 6.92
CA ASP A 297 -12.32 -26.44 7.75
C ASP A 297 -13.56 -26.87 6.94
N GLY A 298 -13.71 -26.38 5.71
CA GLY A 298 -14.85 -26.66 4.85
C GLY A 298 -16.17 -26.10 5.38
N VAL A 299 -16.10 -25.00 6.13
CA VAL A 299 -17.25 -24.26 6.63
C VAL A 299 -17.54 -23.05 5.74
N ASP A 300 -18.65 -22.37 6.00
CA ASP A 300 -19.03 -21.17 5.27
C ASP A 300 -17.93 -20.10 5.39
N ILE A 301 -17.61 -19.42 4.28
CA ILE A 301 -16.41 -18.58 4.18
C ILE A 301 -16.42 -17.39 5.14
N ASP A 302 -17.59 -16.90 5.49
CA ASP A 302 -17.79 -15.79 6.42
C ASP A 302 -18.01 -16.22 7.88
N THR A 303 -17.90 -17.53 8.17
CA THR A 303 -18.07 -18.05 9.54
C THR A 303 -17.12 -17.34 10.50
N GLY A 304 -17.69 -16.70 11.54
CA GLY A 304 -16.96 -15.95 12.55
C GLY A 304 -16.45 -14.57 12.09
N ILE A 305 -16.62 -14.18 10.84
CA ILE A 305 -16.40 -12.80 10.38
C ILE A 305 -17.61 -11.96 10.84
N GLY A 306 -17.33 -10.80 11.44
CA GLY A 306 -18.36 -9.92 11.99
C GLY A 306 -18.92 -10.36 13.36
N THR A 307 -18.32 -11.37 14.01
CA THR A 307 -18.62 -11.74 15.40
C THR A 307 -17.56 -11.22 16.36
N ALA A 308 -17.97 -10.90 17.60
CA ALA A 308 -17.04 -10.45 18.62
C ALA A 308 -15.97 -11.52 18.92
N ASP A 309 -14.72 -11.10 19.02
CA ASP A 309 -13.63 -11.89 19.55
C ASP A 309 -13.69 -11.96 21.09
N GLU A 310 -12.70 -12.64 21.75
CA GLU A 310 -12.63 -12.74 23.21
C GLU A 310 -12.43 -11.38 23.90
N ALA A 311 -11.82 -10.41 23.19
CA ALA A 311 -11.63 -9.05 23.66
C ALA A 311 -12.84 -8.14 23.39
N GLY A 312 -13.86 -8.64 22.68
CA GLY A 312 -15.06 -7.91 22.31
C GLY A 312 -14.93 -7.09 21.04
N ASN A 313 -13.84 -7.21 20.29
CA ASN A 313 -13.66 -6.52 18.99
C ASN A 313 -14.50 -7.24 17.92
N VAL A 314 -15.14 -6.46 17.08
CA VAL A 314 -15.97 -6.93 15.97
C VAL A 314 -15.60 -6.17 14.71
N LEU A 315 -15.36 -6.88 13.62
CA LEU A 315 -15.30 -6.25 12.31
C LEU A 315 -16.69 -5.76 11.91
N SER A 316 -16.80 -4.49 11.60
CA SER A 316 -18.05 -3.88 11.16
C SER A 316 -18.09 -3.78 9.62
N ASP A 317 -19.27 -3.53 9.09
CA ASP A 317 -19.51 -3.19 7.69
C ASP A 317 -18.84 -1.88 7.25
N LYS A 318 -18.25 -1.14 8.20
CA LYS A 318 -17.45 0.06 7.95
C LYS A 318 -15.95 -0.21 7.79
N GLU A 319 -15.52 -1.45 8.01
CA GLU A 319 -14.11 -1.83 7.96
C GLU A 319 -13.79 -2.71 6.76
N TYR A 320 -14.78 -3.42 6.21
CA TYR A 320 -14.59 -4.24 5.02
C TYR A 320 -15.88 -4.39 4.18
N VAL A 321 -15.69 -4.79 2.93
CA VAL A 321 -16.77 -5.20 2.02
C VAL A 321 -16.41 -6.55 1.42
N TYR A 322 -17.37 -7.48 1.40
CA TYR A 322 -17.26 -8.73 0.64
C TYR A 322 -18.01 -8.62 -0.68
N LYS A 323 -17.31 -8.90 -1.78
CA LYS A 323 -17.90 -9.01 -3.12
C LYS A 323 -17.92 -10.48 -3.54
N GLU A 324 -19.10 -11.08 -3.48
CA GLU A 324 -19.29 -12.52 -3.73
C GLU A 324 -18.91 -12.91 -5.16
N ASP A 325 -19.28 -12.10 -6.14
CA ASP A 325 -18.98 -12.34 -7.58
C ASP A 325 -17.48 -12.25 -7.89
N GLU A 326 -16.71 -11.60 -7.03
CA GLU A 326 -15.25 -11.49 -7.10
C GLU A 326 -14.56 -12.42 -6.10
N ARG A 327 -15.29 -13.09 -5.22
CA ARG A 327 -14.73 -13.86 -4.08
C ARG A 327 -13.65 -13.09 -3.33
N SER A 328 -13.93 -11.81 -3.07
CA SER A 328 -12.94 -10.85 -2.58
C SER A 328 -13.44 -10.09 -1.36
N TYR A 329 -12.60 -10.02 -0.33
CA TYR A 329 -12.78 -9.16 0.82
C TYR A 329 -11.90 -7.94 0.67
N TYR A 330 -12.49 -6.77 0.71
CA TYR A 330 -11.81 -5.48 0.63
C TYR A 330 -11.87 -4.78 1.99
N ALA A 331 -10.76 -4.65 2.68
CA ALA A 331 -10.63 -3.72 3.78
C ALA A 331 -10.79 -2.29 3.23
N LEU A 332 -11.58 -1.45 3.92
CA LEU A 332 -11.87 -0.11 3.45
C LEU A 332 -10.71 0.83 3.76
N ASN A 333 -10.30 1.60 2.76
CA ASN A 333 -9.29 2.63 2.97
C ASN A 333 -9.88 3.82 3.73
N VAL A 334 -9.10 4.42 4.62
CA VAL A 334 -9.49 5.60 5.41
C VAL A 334 -8.36 6.63 5.40
N ALA A 335 -8.71 7.89 5.15
CA ALA A 335 -7.77 8.99 5.31
C ALA A 335 -7.53 9.27 6.80
N VAL A 336 -6.26 9.27 7.20
CA VAL A 336 -5.82 9.57 8.55
C VAL A 336 -5.16 10.95 8.54
N THR A 337 -5.78 11.89 9.23
CA THR A 337 -5.39 13.29 9.25
C THR A 337 -5.37 13.85 10.69
N ALA A 338 -5.08 15.11 10.85
CA ALA A 338 -5.12 15.78 12.15
C ALA A 338 -6.48 15.65 12.88
N ASP A 339 -7.55 15.40 12.11
CA ASP A 339 -8.90 15.32 12.67
C ASP A 339 -9.20 13.95 13.34
N ASN A 340 -8.51 12.87 12.94
CA ASN A 340 -8.82 11.50 13.40
C ASN A 340 -7.62 10.62 13.76
N TYR A 341 -6.37 11.06 13.59
CA TYR A 341 -5.17 10.22 13.81
C TYR A 341 -5.13 9.57 15.21
N LYS A 342 -5.70 10.20 16.22
CA LYS A 342 -5.73 9.66 17.59
C LYS A 342 -6.53 8.37 17.72
N GLU A 343 -7.47 8.13 16.81
CA GLU A 343 -8.26 6.90 16.77
C GLU A 343 -7.41 5.72 16.28
N PHE A 344 -6.41 6.00 15.45
CA PHE A 344 -5.50 5.01 14.87
C PHE A 344 -4.28 4.74 15.77
N THR A 345 -3.83 5.72 16.53
CA THR A 345 -2.71 5.55 17.48
C THR A 345 -3.13 4.84 18.78
N ASP A 346 -4.40 4.54 18.96
CA ASP A 346 -4.90 3.80 20.13
C ASP A 346 -4.61 2.29 19.99
N SER A 347 -3.48 1.89 20.59
CA SER A 347 -3.04 0.48 20.62
C SER A 347 -3.95 -0.49 21.37
N THR A 348 -5.06 0.00 21.95
CA THR A 348 -6.03 -0.87 22.66
C THR A 348 -6.97 -1.61 21.70
N LYS A 349 -7.06 -1.17 20.44
CA LYS A 349 -7.90 -1.78 19.40
C LYS A 349 -7.09 -2.78 18.56
N THR A 350 -6.68 -3.88 19.14
CA THR A 350 -6.05 -4.99 18.40
C THR A 350 -6.96 -6.20 18.40
N PHE A 351 -7.20 -6.78 17.22
CA PHE A 351 -7.95 -8.04 17.13
C PHE A 351 -7.19 -9.18 17.82
N GLU A 352 -7.91 -9.98 18.62
CA GLU A 352 -7.33 -11.20 19.13
C GLU A 352 -6.86 -12.10 17.98
N PRO A 353 -5.67 -12.69 18.06
CA PRO A 353 -5.17 -13.58 17.03
C PRO A 353 -6.17 -14.69 16.70
N VAL A 354 -6.47 -14.90 15.43
CA VAL A 354 -7.39 -15.96 14.97
C VAL A 354 -7.04 -17.34 15.58
N SER A 355 -5.75 -17.58 15.84
CA SER A 355 -5.30 -18.80 16.51
C SER A 355 -5.84 -18.98 17.93
N LYS A 356 -6.21 -17.90 18.64
CA LYS A 356 -6.84 -17.98 19.96
C LYS A 356 -8.36 -18.14 19.88
N GLN A 357 -8.96 -17.67 18.80
CA GLN A 357 -10.40 -17.77 18.56
C GLN A 357 -10.82 -19.17 18.05
N LEU A 358 -9.86 -20.01 17.70
CA LEU A 358 -10.12 -21.35 17.18
C LEU A 358 -10.30 -22.33 18.32
N ASP A 359 -11.46 -22.93 18.39
CA ASP A 359 -11.73 -24.08 19.25
C ASP A 359 -10.90 -25.28 18.76
N GLU A 360 -9.83 -25.60 19.47
CA GLU A 360 -8.94 -26.73 19.14
C GLU A 360 -9.69 -28.08 19.07
N SER A 361 -10.87 -28.17 19.71
CA SER A 361 -11.71 -29.36 19.65
C SER A 361 -12.39 -29.55 18.30
N LYS A 362 -12.55 -28.48 17.54
CA LYS A 362 -13.15 -28.46 16.20
C LYS A 362 -12.10 -28.50 15.08
N ALA A 363 -10.81 -28.49 15.42
CA ALA A 363 -9.75 -28.65 14.43
C ALA A 363 -9.94 -29.95 13.65
N PRO A 364 -9.81 -29.94 12.32
CA PRO A 364 -9.99 -31.17 11.52
C PRO A 364 -9.04 -32.25 12.03
N LYS A 365 -9.61 -33.41 12.37
CA LYS A 365 -8.86 -34.54 12.93
C LYS A 365 -7.89 -35.20 11.93
N LYS A 366 -7.89 -34.75 10.68
CA LYS A 366 -6.95 -35.18 9.64
C LYS A 366 -6.07 -34.02 9.21
N LYS A 367 -4.81 -34.04 9.60
CA LYS A 367 -3.74 -33.26 8.98
C LYS A 367 -3.48 -33.79 7.55
N VAL A 368 -4.33 -33.44 6.62
CA VAL A 368 -4.20 -33.89 5.22
C VAL A 368 -3.11 -33.09 4.47
N TRP A 369 -2.60 -32.01 5.07
CA TRP A 369 -1.79 -31.02 4.37
C TRP A 369 -0.31 -30.95 4.78
N LEU A 370 0.16 -31.88 5.59
CA LEU A 370 1.56 -31.88 6.10
C LEU A 370 2.33 -33.17 5.71
N ASN A 371 2.00 -33.78 4.56
CA ASN A 371 2.85 -34.82 3.97
C ASN A 371 3.36 -34.34 2.61
#